data_eae8535aa993136ae66d2804aae84c4b
#
_entry.id   eae8535aa993136ae66d2804aae84c4b
#
_cell.length_a   1.000
_cell.length_b   1.000
_cell.length_c   1.000
_cell.angle_alpha   90.00
_cell.angle_beta   90.00
_cell.angle_gamma   90.00
#
_symmetry.space_group_name_H-M   'P 1'
#
loop_
_entity.id
_entity.type
_entity.pdbx_description
1 polymer ?
#
loop_
_entity_poly.entity_id
_entity_poly.type
_entity_poly.pdbx_seq_one_letter_code
_entity_poly.pdbx_strand_id
1 'polypeptide(L)'
;MLFFNRLKNIFIVLFCLSFVLCIPMFFSSCEQSFVNPETSTFPPEIEELFNTPYNASNNTCASVACHNSESRAGGLDLVNWNNTMNGSSQGTMVIPFNGFWSHLIFVVNSDTNFAPVVDLLPSIHKMPADKVSQLKTWIDNGAANKNGETAFNSISVPCFITNQASDLIAVVDPGKKLVTRLIPVGGRTQSLDAPHYVTSDPAGQSIYVSLIQEGYIEKYNAYNYQQTGRQQAGLNPAHIVIDYSNQFGYVSNFDASGTERRVKKFNANTLAIIDTVTDQRMNAPHGMAMSSNNQFLYVASQIGEYLFKIDLSTFEIENMVPIGPGVPPNGNGSGQYRPYQIAISPDNSKLFVSCVGPSGNTNPDVVKVFDANTLAFIQNITVGDNPLLLKFSRDGNYVFVCNRNSNTVSIINSTGLNVIKTIDSAGIQPHGVDFTADGQYAVIACETLIGFDGHHPTIGSFRPGVSRLIRMSDLTLMPEKLEMASFPAGIVILPYY
;
A
#
# COMPACT_ATOMS: atom_id res chain seq x y z
N MET A 1 29.27 26.35 64.22
CA MET A 1 29.67 25.78 62.93
C MET A 1 29.79 24.25 62.98
N LEU A 2 29.19 23.58 63.92
CA LEU A 2 29.25 22.11 64.13
C LEU A 2 27.85 21.44 64.13
N PHE A 3 26.79 22.21 63.93
CA PHE A 3 25.40 21.70 63.88
C PHE A 3 24.85 21.48 62.50
N PHE A 4 25.46 22.03 61.43
CA PHE A 4 24.99 21.90 60.05
C PHE A 4 25.54 20.66 59.33
N ASN A 5 26.57 20.02 59.80
CA ASN A 5 27.17 18.84 59.18
C ASN A 5 26.53 17.50 59.57
N ARG A 6 25.70 17.44 60.58
CA ARG A 6 25.00 16.20 60.99
C ARG A 6 23.66 16.01 60.27
N LEU A 7 23.03 17.05 59.79
CA LEU A 7 21.79 17.00 59.08
C LEU A 7 21.97 16.59 57.58
N LYS A 8 23.12 16.89 56.98
CA LYS A 8 23.41 16.48 55.59
C LYS A 8 23.62 14.98 55.42
N ASN A 9 24.16 14.30 56.39
CA ASN A 9 24.42 12.86 56.32
C ASN A 9 23.17 12.01 56.60
N ILE A 10 22.17 12.55 57.31
CA ILE A 10 20.89 11.85 57.53
C ILE A 10 20.01 11.95 56.32
N PHE A 11 20.03 13.05 55.53
CA PHE A 11 19.27 13.18 54.29
C PHE A 11 19.82 12.32 53.16
N ILE A 12 21.14 12.10 53.08
CA ILE A 12 21.77 11.26 52.05
C ILE A 12 21.48 9.76 52.30
N VAL A 13 21.46 9.34 53.58
CA VAL A 13 21.14 7.93 53.93
C VAL A 13 19.65 7.62 53.75
N LEU A 14 18.75 8.56 54.00
CA LEU A 14 17.32 8.39 53.77
C LEU A 14 16.96 8.45 52.26
N PHE A 15 17.72 9.19 51.44
CA PHE A 15 17.52 9.23 49.99
C PHE A 15 18.05 7.97 49.28
N CYS A 16 19.13 7.36 49.76
CA CYS A 16 19.63 6.08 49.24
C CYS A 16 18.79 4.88 49.71
N LEU A 17 18.12 4.93 50.85
CA LEU A 17 17.23 3.83 51.28
C LEU A 17 15.86 3.87 50.66
N SER A 18 15.37 5.02 50.19
CA SER A 18 14.13 5.11 49.41
C SER A 18 14.30 4.70 47.95
N PHE A 19 15.52 4.70 47.40
CA PHE A 19 15.80 4.27 46.04
C PHE A 19 16.04 2.77 45.88
N VAL A 20 16.35 2.06 46.97
CA VAL A 20 16.59 0.60 46.99
C VAL A 20 15.31 -0.19 47.24
N LEU A 21 14.22 0.44 47.69
CA LEU A 21 12.92 -0.22 47.95
C LEU A 21 11.86 -0.04 46.84
N CYS A 22 12.16 0.68 45.76
CA CYS A 22 11.25 0.89 44.63
C CYS A 22 11.65 0.19 43.34
N ILE A 23 12.60 -0.72 43.34
CA ILE A 23 13.10 -1.41 42.12
C ILE A 23 12.70 -2.89 41.97
N PRO A 24 11.71 -3.47 42.63
CA PRO A 24 11.24 -4.76 42.18
C PRO A 24 9.79 -4.79 41.67
N MET A 25 9.23 -3.70 41.11
CA MET A 25 7.85 -3.77 40.62
C MET A 25 7.65 -3.37 39.14
N PHE A 26 8.70 -3.21 38.36
CA PHE A 26 8.55 -2.93 36.91
C PHE A 26 9.40 -3.83 35.99
N PHE A 27 9.65 -5.07 36.38
CA PHE A 27 10.08 -6.12 35.49
C PHE A 27 9.06 -7.26 35.47
N SER A 28 7.80 -6.92 35.17
CA SER A 28 6.87 -7.91 34.67
C SER A 28 6.95 -7.85 33.15
N SER A 29 7.88 -8.61 32.61
CA SER A 29 7.88 -9.35 31.37
C SER A 29 7.02 -8.80 30.22
N CYS A 30 7.61 -8.02 29.32
CA CYS A 30 7.56 -8.45 27.95
C CYS A 30 8.58 -9.60 27.80
N GLU A 31 8.18 -10.83 27.98
CA GLU A 31 8.77 -11.95 27.29
C GLU A 31 8.41 -11.80 25.80
N GLN A 32 9.15 -10.93 25.09
CA GLN A 32 9.45 -11.23 23.72
C GLN A 32 10.19 -12.57 23.79
N SER A 33 9.54 -13.64 23.44
CA SER A 33 10.20 -14.87 23.07
C SER A 33 11.12 -14.54 21.90
N PHE A 34 12.37 -14.23 22.22
CA PHE A 34 13.44 -14.25 21.24
C PHE A 34 13.50 -15.71 20.77
N VAL A 35 12.82 -16.00 19.66
CA VAL A 35 13.05 -17.24 18.94
C VAL A 35 14.53 -17.21 18.59
N ASN A 36 15.30 -18.10 19.19
CA ASN A 36 16.72 -18.22 18.93
C ASN A 36 16.88 -18.43 17.42
N PRO A 37 17.52 -17.54 16.65
CA PRO A 37 17.61 -17.65 15.18
C PRO A 37 18.26 -18.97 14.71
N GLU A 38 19.02 -19.63 15.57
CA GLU A 38 19.73 -20.87 15.23
C GLU A 38 18.84 -22.14 15.29
N THR A 39 17.59 -22.07 15.74
CA THR A 39 16.74 -23.26 15.95
C THR A 39 15.53 -23.36 15.04
N SER A 40 15.25 -22.37 14.20
CA SER A 40 14.11 -22.43 13.29
C SER A 40 14.45 -23.16 12.01
N THR A 41 14.11 -24.45 11.94
CA THR A 41 14.34 -25.32 10.79
C THR A 41 13.07 -25.53 9.99
N PHE A 42 13.20 -25.94 8.75
CA PHE A 42 12.08 -26.40 7.92
C PHE A 42 11.45 -27.66 8.50
N PRO A 43 10.18 -27.98 8.16
CA PRO A 43 9.64 -29.32 8.28
C PRO A 43 10.55 -30.32 7.55
N PRO A 44 10.76 -31.55 8.08
CA PRO A 44 11.72 -32.49 7.50
C PRO A 44 11.50 -32.77 6.00
N GLU A 45 10.25 -32.85 5.57
CA GLU A 45 9.88 -33.08 4.17
C GLU A 45 10.23 -31.91 3.23
N ILE A 46 10.33 -30.68 3.76
CA ILE A 46 10.74 -29.49 3.01
C ILE A 46 12.27 -29.34 3.04
N GLU A 47 12.90 -29.64 4.16
CA GLU A 47 14.35 -29.69 4.29
C GLU A 47 14.95 -30.72 3.31
N GLU A 48 14.32 -31.88 3.16
CA GLU A 48 14.68 -32.92 2.19
C GLU A 48 14.65 -32.38 0.75
N LEU A 49 13.63 -31.57 0.37
CA LEU A 49 13.54 -30.98 -0.97
C LEU A 49 14.76 -30.13 -1.31
N PHE A 50 15.25 -29.32 -0.37
CA PHE A 50 16.39 -28.45 -0.59
C PHE A 50 17.74 -29.18 -0.53
N ASN A 51 17.78 -30.36 0.10
CA ASN A 51 18.96 -31.21 0.25
C ASN A 51 19.02 -32.37 -0.75
N THR A 52 18.03 -32.50 -1.65
CA THR A 52 18.01 -33.49 -2.72
C THR A 52 18.55 -32.90 -4.02
N PRO A 53 19.53 -33.57 -4.71
CA PRO A 53 20.00 -33.10 -6.01
C PRO A 53 19.01 -33.47 -7.13
N TYR A 54 18.64 -32.51 -7.96
CA TYR A 54 17.73 -32.70 -9.10
C TYR A 54 18.40 -32.54 -10.46
N ASN A 55 19.73 -32.38 -10.49
CA ASN A 55 20.47 -32.14 -11.71
C ASN A 55 21.75 -33.01 -11.79
N ALA A 56 22.36 -33.07 -12.99
CA ALA A 56 23.52 -33.90 -13.26
C ALA A 56 24.79 -33.49 -12.50
N SER A 57 24.87 -32.27 -11.98
CA SER A 57 26.00 -31.79 -11.17
C SER A 57 25.97 -32.27 -9.73
N ASN A 58 24.93 -32.97 -9.33
CA ASN A 58 24.70 -33.51 -7.97
C ASN A 58 24.77 -32.47 -6.84
N ASN A 59 24.58 -31.20 -7.19
CA ASN A 59 24.45 -30.11 -6.21
C ASN A 59 23.02 -30.00 -5.72
N THR A 60 22.84 -29.80 -4.42
CA THR A 60 21.55 -29.51 -3.82
C THR A 60 21.31 -28.00 -3.72
N CYS A 61 20.05 -27.58 -3.58
CA CYS A 61 19.73 -26.16 -3.45
C CYS A 61 20.42 -25.53 -2.23
N ALA A 62 20.47 -26.25 -1.11
CA ALA A 62 21.08 -25.81 0.15
C ALA A 62 22.59 -26.08 0.25
N SER A 63 23.26 -26.51 -0.85
CA SER A 63 24.69 -26.83 -0.82
C SER A 63 25.58 -25.58 -0.71
N VAL A 64 26.83 -25.79 -0.30
CA VAL A 64 27.84 -24.75 -0.12
C VAL A 64 28.11 -23.95 -1.40
N ALA A 65 27.91 -24.55 -2.57
CA ALA A 65 28.10 -23.87 -3.86
C ALA A 65 26.86 -23.03 -4.27
N CYS A 66 25.73 -23.12 -3.56
CA CYS A 66 24.45 -22.54 -3.96
C CYS A 66 23.85 -21.63 -2.86
N HIS A 67 22.80 -22.09 -2.19
CA HIS A 67 22.02 -21.27 -1.26
C HIS A 67 22.18 -21.73 0.20
N ASN A 68 23.41 -21.94 0.64
CA ASN A 68 23.69 -22.20 2.07
C ASN A 68 23.94 -20.87 2.82
N SER A 69 24.12 -20.96 4.14
CA SER A 69 24.31 -19.76 4.98
C SER A 69 25.63 -19.02 4.73
N GLU A 70 26.61 -19.65 4.06
CA GLU A 70 27.91 -19.04 3.71
C GLU A 70 27.88 -18.39 2.33
N SER A 71 27.48 -19.15 1.28
CA SER A 71 27.52 -18.67 -0.11
C SER A 71 26.38 -17.72 -0.46
N ARG A 72 25.15 -18.02 0.01
CA ARG A 72 23.95 -17.23 -0.22
C ARG A 72 23.84 -16.71 -1.66
N ALA A 73 23.94 -17.60 -2.63
CA ALA A 73 23.84 -17.20 -4.03
C ALA A 73 22.56 -16.37 -4.25
N GLY A 74 22.68 -15.18 -4.84
CA GLY A 74 21.58 -14.24 -4.95
C GLY A 74 21.02 -13.73 -3.60
N GLY A 75 21.77 -13.85 -2.51
CA GLY A 75 21.32 -13.45 -1.17
C GLY A 75 20.34 -14.43 -0.48
N LEU A 76 20.00 -15.56 -1.15
CA LEU A 76 19.06 -16.55 -0.63
C LEU A 76 19.77 -17.59 0.23
N ASP A 77 19.17 -17.96 1.35
CA ASP A 77 19.62 -19.04 2.24
C ASP A 77 18.48 -20.06 2.42
N LEU A 78 18.69 -21.28 1.94
CA LEU A 78 17.72 -22.40 1.98
C LEU A 78 18.08 -23.44 3.05
N VAL A 79 19.05 -23.19 3.92
CA VAL A 79 19.38 -24.04 5.07
C VAL A 79 18.55 -23.67 6.30
N ASN A 80 18.24 -22.38 6.44
CA ASN A 80 17.55 -21.84 7.60
C ASN A 80 16.21 -21.22 7.21
N TRP A 81 15.13 -21.67 7.83
CA TRP A 81 13.78 -21.18 7.53
C TRP A 81 13.65 -19.65 7.72
N ASN A 82 14.15 -19.10 8.84
CA ASN A 82 14.08 -17.67 9.08
C ASN A 82 14.81 -16.86 7.99
N ASN A 83 15.97 -17.33 7.56
CA ASN A 83 16.74 -16.65 6.53
C ASN A 83 16.02 -16.73 5.16
N THR A 84 15.43 -17.88 4.84
CA THR A 84 14.60 -18.02 3.62
C THR A 84 13.42 -17.05 3.63
N MET A 85 12.72 -16.92 4.77
CA MET A 85 11.58 -16.01 4.91
C MET A 85 12.00 -14.54 4.89
N ASN A 86 13.25 -14.20 5.19
CA ASN A 86 13.80 -12.86 5.00
C ASN A 86 14.11 -12.52 3.54
N GLY A 87 13.84 -13.45 2.61
CA GLY A 87 13.96 -13.23 1.17
C GLY A 87 15.38 -13.35 0.63
N SER A 88 15.65 -12.62 -0.45
CA SER A 88 16.91 -12.64 -1.19
C SER A 88 17.29 -11.22 -1.62
N SER A 89 18.38 -11.07 -2.38
CA SER A 89 18.71 -9.80 -3.04
C SER A 89 17.65 -9.36 -4.07
N GLN A 90 16.76 -10.28 -4.44
CA GLN A 90 15.65 -10.07 -5.37
C GLN A 90 14.31 -9.78 -4.63
N GLY A 91 14.32 -9.64 -3.30
CA GLY A 91 13.13 -9.43 -2.49
C GLY A 91 12.51 -10.72 -1.95
N THR A 92 11.20 -10.77 -1.87
CA THR A 92 10.46 -11.88 -1.26
C THR A 92 10.51 -13.13 -2.13
N MET A 93 11.01 -14.23 -1.56
CA MET A 93 11.05 -15.54 -2.23
C MET A 93 9.81 -16.38 -1.93
N VAL A 94 9.29 -16.30 -0.72
CA VAL A 94 8.14 -17.08 -0.24
C VAL A 94 7.10 -16.11 0.34
N ILE A 95 5.91 -16.11 -0.24
CA ILE A 95 4.74 -15.38 0.30
C ILE A 95 3.83 -16.44 0.96
N PRO A 96 3.78 -16.51 2.30
CA PRO A 96 2.96 -17.50 2.99
C PRO A 96 1.49 -17.45 2.55
N PHE A 97 0.87 -18.60 2.40
CA PHE A 97 -0.49 -18.83 1.89
C PHE A 97 -0.67 -18.49 0.40
N ASN A 98 0.43 -18.24 -0.34
CA ASN A 98 0.32 -17.97 -1.77
C ASN A 98 1.54 -18.50 -2.55
N GLY A 99 1.50 -19.76 -2.91
CA GLY A 99 2.54 -20.40 -3.72
C GLY A 99 2.59 -19.85 -5.14
N PHE A 100 1.43 -19.48 -5.72
CA PHE A 100 1.38 -18.99 -7.10
C PHE A 100 2.21 -17.71 -7.30
N TRP A 101 2.17 -16.77 -6.37
CA TRP A 101 2.93 -15.52 -6.43
C TRP A 101 4.28 -15.57 -5.70
N SER A 102 4.66 -16.73 -5.15
CA SER A 102 5.97 -16.93 -4.50
C SER A 102 7.07 -17.09 -5.55
N HIS A 103 8.07 -16.22 -5.51
CA HIS A 103 9.17 -16.23 -6.50
C HIS A 103 9.90 -17.57 -6.54
N LEU A 104 10.06 -18.22 -5.40
CA LEU A 104 10.70 -19.53 -5.31
C LEU A 104 10.04 -20.57 -6.23
N ILE A 105 8.71 -20.57 -6.33
CA ILE A 105 7.97 -21.50 -7.19
C ILE A 105 8.30 -21.25 -8.68
N PHE A 106 8.37 -19.99 -9.13
CA PHE A 106 8.74 -19.71 -10.52
C PHE A 106 10.13 -20.20 -10.88
N VAL A 107 11.07 -20.02 -9.94
CA VAL A 107 12.47 -20.45 -10.15
C VAL A 107 12.56 -21.97 -10.33
N VAL A 108 11.85 -22.73 -9.50
CA VAL A 108 11.98 -24.22 -9.50
C VAL A 108 10.97 -24.91 -10.41
N ASN A 109 9.93 -24.22 -10.89
CA ASN A 109 8.85 -24.83 -11.65
C ASN A 109 9.30 -25.30 -13.03
N SER A 110 8.91 -26.54 -13.39
CA SER A 110 9.13 -27.16 -14.71
C SER A 110 7.81 -27.52 -15.42
N ASP A 111 6.64 -27.29 -14.80
CA ASP A 111 5.34 -27.69 -15.32
C ASP A 111 4.46 -26.47 -15.65
N THR A 112 4.17 -26.28 -16.95
CA THR A 112 3.32 -25.20 -17.45
C THR A 112 1.87 -25.29 -17.00
N ASN A 113 1.39 -26.46 -16.61
CA ASN A 113 0.02 -26.64 -16.12
C ASN A 113 -0.15 -26.13 -14.69
N PHE A 114 0.93 -25.92 -13.99
CA PHE A 114 0.95 -25.60 -12.57
C PHE A 114 1.15 -24.11 -12.27
N ALA A 115 2.10 -23.51 -12.97
CA ALA A 115 2.40 -22.09 -12.96
C ALA A 115 3.17 -21.74 -14.24
N PRO A 116 3.28 -20.47 -14.62
CA PRO A 116 4.13 -20.09 -15.75
C PRO A 116 5.55 -20.62 -15.55
N VAL A 117 6.06 -21.35 -16.56
CA VAL A 117 7.48 -21.77 -16.60
C VAL A 117 8.31 -20.67 -17.17
N VAL A 118 9.37 -20.31 -16.47
CA VAL A 118 10.25 -19.23 -16.85
C VAL A 118 11.65 -19.78 -17.07
N ASP A 119 12.14 -19.68 -18.30
CA ASP A 119 13.49 -20.09 -18.68
C ASP A 119 14.56 -19.01 -18.40
N LEU A 120 14.30 -18.11 -17.45
CA LEU A 120 15.25 -17.05 -17.10
C LEU A 120 16.43 -17.54 -16.26
N LEU A 121 16.32 -18.73 -15.66
CA LEU A 121 17.37 -19.32 -14.85
C LEU A 121 17.85 -20.63 -15.46
N PRO A 122 19.14 -21.00 -15.25
CA PRO A 122 19.66 -22.27 -15.70
C PRO A 122 18.80 -23.45 -15.25
N SER A 123 18.72 -24.49 -16.08
CA SER A 123 17.95 -25.72 -15.81
C SER A 123 18.33 -26.42 -14.51
N ILE A 124 19.48 -26.07 -13.93
CA ILE A 124 19.93 -26.58 -12.62
C ILE A 124 18.99 -26.22 -11.46
N HIS A 125 18.15 -25.21 -11.60
CA HIS A 125 17.18 -24.82 -10.56
C HIS A 125 15.85 -25.57 -10.66
N LYS A 126 15.59 -26.30 -11.76
CA LYS A 126 14.30 -26.97 -11.96
C LYS A 126 14.16 -28.23 -11.12
N MET A 127 13.02 -28.34 -10.43
CA MET A 127 12.64 -29.52 -9.68
C MET A 127 11.61 -30.38 -10.47
N PRO A 128 11.51 -31.69 -10.19
CA PRO A 128 10.41 -32.52 -10.69
C PRO A 128 9.04 -31.95 -10.28
N ALA A 129 8.03 -32.12 -11.13
CA ALA A 129 6.70 -31.53 -10.93
C ALA A 129 6.02 -31.92 -9.59
N ASP A 130 6.22 -33.18 -9.14
CA ASP A 130 5.73 -33.64 -7.83
C ASP A 130 6.40 -32.90 -6.66
N LYS A 131 7.67 -32.55 -6.76
CA LYS A 131 8.43 -31.81 -5.77
C LYS A 131 8.03 -30.34 -5.74
N VAL A 132 7.80 -29.74 -6.92
CA VAL A 132 7.23 -28.37 -7.02
C VAL A 132 5.85 -28.34 -6.40
N SER A 133 5.00 -29.34 -6.64
CA SER A 133 3.67 -29.47 -6.04
C SER A 133 3.74 -29.56 -4.51
N GLN A 134 4.68 -30.35 -3.99
CA GLN A 134 4.91 -30.47 -2.54
C GLN A 134 5.34 -29.12 -1.93
N LEU A 135 6.30 -28.45 -2.53
CA LEU A 135 6.78 -27.13 -2.10
C LEU A 135 5.66 -26.09 -2.13
N LYS A 136 4.89 -26.04 -3.22
CA LYS A 136 3.75 -25.13 -3.34
C LYS A 136 2.69 -25.41 -2.28
N THR A 137 2.37 -26.67 -2.02
CA THR A 137 1.40 -27.06 -0.98
C THR A 137 1.85 -26.59 0.41
N TRP A 138 3.13 -26.71 0.73
CA TRP A 138 3.68 -26.17 1.97
C TRP A 138 3.52 -24.65 2.04
N ILE A 139 3.80 -23.92 0.95
CA ILE A 139 3.63 -22.46 0.89
C ILE A 139 2.16 -22.10 1.03
N ASP A 140 1.25 -22.74 0.30
CA ASP A 140 -0.20 -22.49 0.34
C ASP A 140 -0.80 -22.75 1.72
N ASN A 141 -0.18 -23.64 2.51
CA ASN A 141 -0.54 -23.91 3.90
C ASN A 141 0.17 -22.99 4.92
N GLY A 142 0.82 -21.90 4.44
CA GLY A 142 1.40 -20.88 5.30
C GLY A 142 2.91 -20.93 5.45
N ALA A 143 3.59 -21.83 4.75
CA ALA A 143 5.05 -21.96 4.78
C ALA A 143 5.61 -22.10 6.21
N ALA A 144 4.93 -22.83 7.08
CA ALA A 144 5.27 -22.96 8.49
C ALA A 144 6.62 -23.66 8.71
N ASN A 145 7.32 -23.28 9.79
CA ASN A 145 8.51 -23.99 10.24
C ASN A 145 8.15 -25.35 10.89
N LYS A 146 9.14 -26.10 11.34
CA LYS A 146 8.92 -27.42 12.01
C LYS A 146 8.04 -27.38 13.26
N ASN A 147 7.89 -26.22 13.89
CA ASN A 147 7.06 -26.02 15.07
C ASN A 147 5.63 -25.57 14.71
N GLY A 148 5.30 -25.45 13.43
CA GLY A 148 4.00 -24.96 12.95
C GLY A 148 3.85 -23.42 12.98
N GLU A 149 4.93 -22.66 13.19
CA GLU A 149 4.90 -21.20 13.20
C GLU A 149 5.00 -20.67 11.78
N THR A 150 4.12 -19.75 11.42
CA THR A 150 4.16 -19.03 10.14
C THR A 150 4.97 -17.74 10.26
N ALA A 151 5.60 -17.31 9.17
CA ALA A 151 6.31 -16.03 9.14
C ALA A 151 5.33 -14.84 9.13
N PHE A 152 5.83 -13.69 9.58
CA PHE A 152 5.13 -12.39 9.47
C PHE A 152 3.79 -12.33 10.22
N ASN A 153 3.67 -13.03 11.35
CA ASN A 153 2.45 -13.00 12.18
C ASN A 153 2.20 -11.65 12.85
N SER A 154 3.22 -10.80 12.94
CA SER A 154 3.09 -9.43 13.43
C SER A 154 3.97 -8.50 12.60
N ILE A 155 3.33 -7.55 11.91
CA ILE A 155 4.01 -6.45 11.20
C ILE A 155 3.67 -5.19 11.96
N SER A 156 4.69 -4.46 12.42
CA SER A 156 4.49 -3.25 13.22
C SER A 156 3.89 -2.10 12.41
N VAL A 157 4.24 -2.01 11.14
CA VAL A 157 3.79 -0.94 10.22
C VAL A 157 3.43 -1.57 8.87
N PRO A 158 2.28 -2.26 8.77
CA PRO A 158 1.88 -2.86 7.50
C PRO A 158 1.48 -1.80 6.48
N CYS A 159 1.92 -2.01 5.25
CA CYS A 159 1.50 -1.27 4.07
C CYS A 159 0.59 -2.18 3.24
N PHE A 160 -0.63 -1.73 2.95
CA PHE A 160 -1.60 -2.44 2.12
C PHE A 160 -1.67 -1.80 0.74
N ILE A 161 -1.54 -2.63 -0.29
CA ILE A 161 -1.57 -2.18 -1.70
C ILE A 161 -2.57 -3.04 -2.47
N THR A 162 -3.57 -2.40 -3.09
CA THR A 162 -4.51 -3.12 -3.97
C THR A 162 -3.81 -3.58 -5.23
N ASN A 163 -4.10 -4.80 -5.68
CA ASN A 163 -3.61 -5.37 -6.94
C ASN A 163 -4.82 -5.61 -7.86
N GLN A 164 -5.17 -4.58 -8.60
CA GLN A 164 -6.47 -4.44 -9.27
C GLN A 164 -6.75 -5.51 -10.33
N ALA A 165 -5.72 -6.05 -10.97
CA ALA A 165 -5.88 -7.09 -11.99
C ALA A 165 -5.66 -8.53 -11.45
N SER A 166 -5.70 -8.72 -10.13
CA SER A 166 -5.49 -10.03 -9.50
C SER A 166 -6.46 -10.31 -8.34
N ASP A 167 -7.37 -9.37 -8.01
CA ASP A 167 -8.30 -9.43 -6.87
C ASP A 167 -7.59 -9.73 -5.54
N LEU A 168 -6.45 -9.07 -5.33
CA LEU A 168 -5.58 -9.26 -4.16
C LEU A 168 -5.23 -7.91 -3.52
N ILE A 169 -5.00 -7.94 -2.22
CA ILE A 169 -4.29 -6.88 -1.50
C ILE A 169 -2.94 -7.43 -1.07
N ALA A 170 -1.86 -6.77 -1.48
CA ALA A 170 -0.53 -7.08 -0.96
C ALA A 170 -0.32 -6.40 0.39
N VAL A 171 0.22 -7.16 1.34
CA VAL A 171 0.72 -6.64 2.62
C VAL A 171 2.24 -6.56 2.52
N VAL A 172 2.76 -5.38 2.64
CA VAL A 172 4.19 -5.09 2.57
C VAL A 172 4.69 -4.67 3.95
N ASP A 173 5.85 -5.17 4.34
CA ASP A 173 6.64 -4.65 5.46
C ASP A 173 7.71 -3.69 4.87
N PRO A 174 7.52 -2.37 4.95
CA PRO A 174 8.48 -1.42 4.37
C PRO A 174 9.83 -1.42 5.06
N GLY A 175 9.88 -1.77 6.34
CA GLY A 175 11.11 -1.85 7.13
C GLY A 175 11.98 -3.03 6.70
N LYS A 176 11.37 -4.19 6.47
CA LYS A 176 12.05 -5.38 5.94
C LYS A 176 12.18 -5.36 4.43
N LYS A 177 11.41 -4.51 3.75
CA LYS A 177 11.34 -4.43 2.28
C LYS A 177 10.85 -5.75 1.66
N LEU A 178 9.79 -6.32 2.22
CA LEU A 178 9.23 -7.61 1.81
C LEU A 178 7.72 -7.53 1.62
N VAL A 179 7.23 -8.25 0.62
CA VAL A 179 5.80 -8.61 0.51
C VAL A 179 5.55 -9.81 1.40
N THR A 180 4.68 -9.69 2.37
CA THR A 180 4.52 -10.67 3.46
C THR A 180 3.23 -11.48 3.37
N ARG A 181 2.23 -10.96 2.65
CA ARG A 181 0.92 -11.60 2.42
C ARG A 181 0.31 -11.11 1.12
N LEU A 182 -0.57 -11.94 0.58
CA LEU A 182 -1.54 -11.54 -0.44
C LEU A 182 -2.92 -11.97 0.05
N ILE A 183 -3.82 -11.02 0.25
CA ILE A 183 -5.17 -11.21 0.80
C ILE A 183 -6.14 -11.25 -0.37
N PRO A 184 -6.86 -12.36 -0.61
CA PRO A 184 -7.92 -12.41 -1.60
C PRO A 184 -9.08 -11.49 -1.21
N VAL A 185 -9.63 -10.77 -2.18
CA VAL A 185 -10.79 -9.89 -2.02
C VAL A 185 -11.82 -10.12 -3.10
N GLY A 186 -13.05 -9.68 -2.85
CA GLY A 186 -14.15 -9.84 -3.79
C GLY A 186 -14.85 -11.21 -3.71
N GLY A 187 -15.82 -11.43 -4.60
CA GLY A 187 -16.66 -12.63 -4.55
C GLY A 187 -16.93 -13.26 -5.91
N ARG A 188 -16.52 -12.63 -7.02
CA ARG A 188 -16.76 -13.17 -8.36
C ARG A 188 -15.69 -14.20 -8.71
N THR A 189 -16.10 -15.27 -9.38
CA THR A 189 -15.18 -16.37 -9.74
C THR A 189 -14.81 -16.38 -11.23
N GLN A 190 -15.47 -15.58 -12.05
CA GLN A 190 -15.30 -15.61 -13.53
C GLN A 190 -14.95 -14.25 -14.12
N SER A 191 -14.87 -13.21 -13.30
CA SER A 191 -14.49 -11.86 -13.72
C SER A 191 -13.80 -11.15 -12.58
N LEU A 192 -12.95 -10.19 -12.89
CA LEU A 192 -12.25 -9.40 -11.88
C LEU A 192 -13.23 -8.55 -11.07
N ASP A 193 -12.99 -8.49 -9.75
CA ASP A 193 -13.65 -7.58 -8.83
C ASP A 193 -12.97 -6.22 -8.81
N ALA A 194 -11.69 -6.22 -9.13
CA ALA A 194 -10.81 -5.07 -9.31
C ALA A 194 -10.74 -4.16 -8.07
N PRO A 195 -10.02 -4.59 -7.01
CA PRO A 195 -9.78 -3.73 -5.86
C PRO A 195 -9.04 -2.46 -6.28
N HIS A 196 -9.71 -1.30 -6.18
CA HIS A 196 -9.21 -0.05 -6.73
C HIS A 196 -8.52 0.82 -5.68
N TYR A 197 -9.15 0.99 -4.53
CA TYR A 197 -8.63 1.85 -3.47
C TYR A 197 -8.69 1.13 -2.13
N VAL A 198 -7.71 1.42 -1.28
CA VAL A 198 -7.64 0.94 0.09
C VAL A 198 -7.36 2.10 1.03
N THR A 199 -8.08 2.14 2.14
CA THR A 199 -7.86 3.08 3.24
C THR A 199 -8.01 2.35 4.57
N SER A 200 -7.69 3.01 5.68
CA SER A 200 -7.88 2.45 7.02
C SER A 200 -8.76 3.31 7.88
N ASP A 201 -9.25 2.74 8.98
CA ASP A 201 -9.77 3.55 10.06
C ASP A 201 -8.62 4.33 10.75
N PRO A 202 -8.95 5.43 11.47
CA PRO A 202 -7.94 6.24 12.14
C PRO A 202 -7.10 5.48 13.17
N ALA A 203 -7.63 4.42 13.78
CA ALA A 203 -6.91 3.59 14.75
C ALA A 203 -6.04 2.51 14.08
N GLY A 204 -6.12 2.35 12.74
CA GLY A 204 -5.37 1.33 12.01
C GLY A 204 -5.80 -0.11 12.34
N GLN A 205 -7.02 -0.32 12.84
CA GLN A 205 -7.52 -1.64 13.19
C GLN A 205 -8.20 -2.36 12.03
N SER A 206 -8.74 -1.59 11.10
CA SER A 206 -9.44 -2.09 9.92
C SER A 206 -8.97 -1.40 8.66
N ILE A 207 -8.98 -2.13 7.54
CA ILE A 207 -8.85 -1.59 6.21
C ILE A 207 -10.17 -1.71 5.47
N TYR A 208 -10.43 -0.76 4.59
CA TYR A 208 -11.61 -0.68 3.72
C TYR A 208 -11.16 -0.66 2.27
N VAL A 209 -11.79 -1.46 1.44
CA VAL A 209 -11.43 -1.67 0.04
C VAL A 209 -12.63 -1.45 -0.85
N SER A 210 -12.47 -0.69 -1.93
CA SER A 210 -13.47 -0.58 -2.98
C SER A 210 -13.18 -1.57 -4.11
N LEU A 211 -14.21 -2.31 -4.54
CA LEU A 211 -14.19 -3.25 -5.65
C LEU A 211 -14.88 -2.59 -6.84
N ILE A 212 -14.09 -1.88 -7.65
CA ILE A 212 -14.64 -0.94 -8.64
C ILE A 212 -15.48 -1.63 -9.73
N GLN A 213 -15.13 -2.86 -10.12
CA GLN A 213 -15.90 -3.59 -11.13
C GLN A 213 -17.04 -4.41 -10.54
N GLU A 214 -16.94 -4.83 -9.29
CA GLU A 214 -18.00 -5.60 -8.65
C GLU A 214 -19.12 -4.71 -8.06
N GLY A 215 -18.79 -3.46 -7.67
CA GLY A 215 -19.74 -2.54 -7.07
C GLY A 215 -19.90 -2.66 -5.57
N TYR A 216 -18.91 -3.19 -4.88
CA TYR A 216 -18.90 -3.43 -3.43
C TYR A 216 -17.80 -2.65 -2.72
N ILE A 217 -18.00 -2.45 -1.43
CA ILE A 217 -16.96 -2.11 -0.47
C ILE A 217 -16.83 -3.26 0.52
N GLU A 218 -15.59 -3.54 0.93
CA GLU A 218 -15.27 -4.58 1.89
C GLU A 218 -14.44 -4.02 3.04
N LYS A 219 -14.57 -4.64 4.22
CA LYS A 219 -13.83 -4.31 5.44
C LYS A 219 -13.09 -5.54 5.94
N TYR A 220 -11.84 -5.36 6.31
CA TYR A 220 -10.97 -6.41 6.85
C TYR A 220 -10.32 -5.95 8.15
N ASN A 221 -10.07 -6.88 9.06
CA ASN A 221 -9.19 -6.64 10.18
C ASN A 221 -7.74 -6.50 9.65
N ALA A 222 -7.04 -5.44 10.04
CA ALA A 222 -5.72 -5.10 9.50
C ALA A 222 -4.59 -6.04 9.96
N TYR A 223 -4.82 -6.87 10.99
CA TYR A 223 -3.79 -7.73 11.58
C TYR A 223 -3.96 -9.22 11.29
N ASN A 224 -5.19 -9.72 11.30
CA ASN A 224 -5.46 -11.12 10.97
C ASN A 224 -6.04 -11.31 9.57
N TYR A 225 -6.29 -10.21 8.85
CA TYR A 225 -6.74 -10.15 7.46
C TYR A 225 -8.13 -10.78 7.20
N GLN A 226 -8.90 -11.04 8.26
CA GLN A 226 -10.24 -11.57 8.11
C GLN A 226 -11.21 -10.49 7.63
N GLN A 227 -12.05 -10.85 6.66
CA GLN A 227 -13.15 -10.00 6.22
C GLN A 227 -14.18 -9.87 7.35
N THR A 228 -14.49 -8.62 7.72
CA THR A 228 -15.44 -8.29 8.80
C THR A 228 -16.71 -7.63 8.31
N GLY A 229 -16.75 -7.22 7.04
CA GLY A 229 -17.92 -6.63 6.43
C GLY A 229 -17.83 -6.57 4.91
N ARG A 230 -19.00 -6.56 4.28
CA ARG A 230 -19.17 -6.41 2.82
C ARG A 230 -20.51 -5.76 2.52
N GLN A 231 -20.53 -4.75 1.66
CA GLN A 231 -21.71 -3.97 1.33
C GLN A 231 -21.70 -3.55 -0.13
N GLN A 232 -22.85 -3.70 -0.80
CA GLN A 232 -23.03 -3.14 -2.14
C GLN A 232 -23.03 -1.61 -2.06
N ALA A 233 -22.13 -0.99 -2.82
CA ALA A 233 -21.93 0.46 -2.83
C ALA A 233 -22.47 1.13 -4.12
N GLY A 234 -22.93 0.36 -5.09
CA GLY A 234 -23.40 0.85 -6.38
C GLY A 234 -22.36 0.68 -7.50
N LEU A 235 -22.58 1.33 -8.63
CA LEU A 235 -21.67 1.21 -9.77
C LEU A 235 -20.33 1.87 -9.48
N ASN A 236 -19.26 1.14 -9.80
CA ASN A 236 -17.88 1.63 -9.78
C ASN A 236 -17.49 2.41 -8.51
N PRO A 237 -17.62 1.86 -7.29
CA PRO A 237 -17.08 2.50 -6.10
C PRO A 237 -15.57 2.71 -6.27
N ALA A 238 -15.12 3.97 -6.20
CA ALA A 238 -13.72 4.31 -6.45
C ALA A 238 -12.96 4.58 -5.15
N HIS A 239 -13.05 5.76 -4.61
CA HIS A 239 -12.33 6.13 -3.38
C HIS A 239 -13.21 6.00 -2.14
N ILE A 240 -12.57 5.70 -1.02
CA ILE A 240 -13.17 5.62 0.30
C ILE A 240 -12.42 6.56 1.24
N VAL A 241 -13.16 7.31 2.06
CA VAL A 241 -12.62 8.09 3.16
C VAL A 241 -13.36 7.71 4.43
N ILE A 242 -12.64 7.46 5.53
CA ILE A 242 -13.21 7.20 6.86
C ILE A 242 -13.00 8.45 7.71
N ASP A 243 -14.01 8.86 8.45
CA ASP A 243 -13.93 10.03 9.32
C ASP A 243 -13.00 9.77 10.53
N TYR A 244 -12.41 10.83 11.06
CA TYR A 244 -11.48 10.75 12.20
C TYR A 244 -12.14 10.27 13.50
N SER A 245 -13.48 10.23 13.56
CA SER A 245 -14.24 9.65 14.67
C SER A 245 -14.50 8.15 14.51
N ASN A 246 -14.17 7.57 13.36
CA ASN A 246 -14.45 6.18 12.97
C ASN A 246 -15.94 5.81 13.05
N GLN A 247 -16.83 6.78 12.80
CA GLN A 247 -18.27 6.57 12.80
C GLN A 247 -18.84 6.40 11.40
N PHE A 248 -18.31 7.19 10.45
CA PHE A 248 -18.80 7.25 9.09
C PHE A 248 -17.68 7.04 8.08
N GLY A 249 -18.05 6.46 6.97
CA GLY A 249 -17.25 6.41 5.77
C GLY A 249 -17.99 7.02 4.58
N TYR A 250 -17.24 7.43 3.59
CA TYR A 250 -17.75 8.03 2.36
C TYR A 250 -17.14 7.30 1.17
N VAL A 251 -17.95 6.98 0.15
CA VAL A 251 -17.51 6.31 -1.07
C VAL A 251 -18.00 7.05 -2.30
N SER A 252 -17.08 7.35 -3.23
CA SER A 252 -17.40 7.94 -4.52
C SER A 252 -17.75 6.84 -5.54
N ASN A 253 -18.75 7.11 -6.40
CA ASN A 253 -19.16 6.21 -7.46
C ASN A 253 -18.65 6.72 -8.83
N PHE A 254 -17.53 6.17 -9.29
CA PHE A 254 -16.89 6.51 -10.57
C PHE A 254 -17.65 5.87 -11.75
N ASP A 255 -18.87 6.32 -11.98
CA ASP A 255 -19.67 5.83 -13.09
C ASP A 255 -19.57 6.76 -14.29
N ALA A 256 -18.77 6.37 -15.28
CA ALA A 256 -18.59 7.10 -16.52
C ALA A 256 -19.85 7.11 -17.42
N SER A 257 -20.82 6.22 -17.19
CA SER A 257 -22.11 6.25 -17.87
C SER A 257 -22.99 7.43 -17.42
N GLY A 258 -22.66 8.02 -16.27
CA GLY A 258 -23.39 9.12 -15.66
C GLY A 258 -24.72 8.71 -15.02
N THR A 259 -24.92 7.43 -14.78
CA THR A 259 -26.11 6.91 -14.07
C THR A 259 -26.03 7.15 -12.58
N GLU A 260 -24.83 7.01 -12.00
CA GLU A 260 -24.56 7.22 -10.58
C GLU A 260 -23.63 8.42 -10.34
N ARG A 261 -24.17 9.63 -10.34
CA ARG A 261 -23.44 10.90 -10.09
C ARG A 261 -23.53 11.24 -8.60
N ARG A 262 -22.79 10.47 -7.77
CA ARG A 262 -23.03 10.54 -6.33
C ARG A 262 -21.81 10.18 -5.47
N VAL A 263 -21.88 10.63 -4.21
CA VAL A 263 -21.09 10.13 -3.09
C VAL A 263 -22.05 9.58 -2.05
N LYS A 264 -21.76 8.40 -1.51
CA LYS A 264 -22.56 7.76 -0.46
C LYS A 264 -21.86 7.86 0.88
N LYS A 265 -22.65 8.11 1.93
CA LYS A 265 -22.26 8.02 3.33
C LYS A 265 -22.67 6.66 3.87
N PHE A 266 -21.78 6.01 4.60
CA PHE A 266 -22.04 4.71 5.22
C PHE A 266 -21.56 4.67 6.68
N ASN A 267 -22.12 3.76 7.47
CA ASN A 267 -21.63 3.49 8.82
C ASN A 267 -20.31 2.72 8.75
N ALA A 268 -19.23 3.25 9.33
CA ALA A 268 -17.89 2.66 9.24
C ALA A 268 -17.77 1.27 9.90
N ASN A 269 -18.67 0.94 10.86
CA ASN A 269 -18.64 -0.37 11.52
C ASN A 269 -19.44 -1.43 10.77
N THR A 270 -20.65 -1.09 10.31
CA THR A 270 -21.57 -2.06 9.68
C THR A 270 -21.54 -2.02 8.16
N LEU A 271 -20.92 -1.01 7.55
CA LEU A 271 -20.91 -0.67 6.14
C LEU A 271 -22.31 -0.29 5.57
N ALA A 272 -23.35 -0.26 6.38
CA ALA A 272 -24.69 0.09 5.92
C ALA A 272 -24.69 1.51 5.32
N ILE A 273 -25.25 1.67 4.12
CA ILE A 273 -25.42 2.97 3.47
C ILE A 273 -26.47 3.77 4.26
N ILE A 274 -26.14 5.00 4.61
CA ILE A 274 -26.97 5.89 5.44
C ILE A 274 -27.60 6.98 4.59
N ASP A 275 -26.81 7.59 3.70
CA ASP A 275 -27.21 8.77 2.96
C ASP A 275 -26.47 8.86 1.61
N THR A 276 -26.94 9.77 0.74
CA THR A 276 -26.38 9.95 -0.61
C THR A 276 -26.51 11.39 -1.04
N VAL A 277 -25.40 12.01 -1.44
CA VAL A 277 -25.39 13.34 -2.07
C VAL A 277 -25.19 13.21 -3.57
N THR A 278 -25.97 13.95 -4.35
CA THR A 278 -25.98 13.91 -5.81
C THR A 278 -26.01 15.30 -6.43
N ASP A 279 -25.36 15.46 -7.59
CA ASP A 279 -25.52 16.65 -8.45
C ASP A 279 -25.22 16.25 -9.91
N GLN A 280 -25.86 16.90 -10.87
CA GLN A 280 -25.63 16.60 -12.29
C GLN A 280 -24.16 16.82 -12.73
N ARG A 281 -23.43 17.71 -12.05
CA ARG A 281 -22.01 18.02 -12.31
C ARG A 281 -21.06 17.06 -11.57
N MET A 282 -21.55 16.25 -10.65
CA MET A 282 -20.80 15.21 -9.96
C MET A 282 -20.67 13.95 -10.87
N ASN A 283 -20.26 14.15 -12.12
CA ASN A 283 -20.14 13.09 -13.11
C ASN A 283 -18.81 12.36 -12.93
N ALA A 284 -18.88 11.06 -12.68
CA ALA A 284 -17.73 10.21 -12.35
C ALA A 284 -16.89 10.82 -11.19
N PRO A 285 -17.45 11.00 -9.98
CA PRO A 285 -16.69 11.43 -8.82
C PRO A 285 -15.63 10.37 -8.48
N HIS A 286 -14.38 10.82 -8.28
CA HIS A 286 -13.25 9.92 -8.08
C HIS A 286 -12.54 10.22 -6.76
N GLY A 287 -11.52 11.05 -6.75
CA GLY A 287 -10.73 11.36 -5.56
C GLY A 287 -11.49 12.21 -4.54
N MET A 288 -11.26 11.91 -3.28
CA MET A 288 -11.85 12.63 -2.15
C MET A 288 -10.80 12.94 -1.09
N ALA A 289 -11.00 14.05 -0.37
CA ALA A 289 -10.23 14.41 0.82
C ALA A 289 -11.16 14.98 1.88
N MET A 290 -10.87 14.73 3.15
CA MET A 290 -11.66 15.21 4.28
C MET A 290 -10.82 16.16 5.14
N SER A 291 -11.44 17.23 5.63
CA SER A 291 -10.81 18.11 6.62
C SER A 291 -10.56 17.37 7.94
N SER A 292 -9.41 17.65 8.58
CA SER A 292 -8.99 16.97 9.81
C SER A 292 -9.95 17.16 11.00
N ASN A 293 -10.82 18.17 10.92
CA ASN A 293 -11.85 18.45 11.93
C ASN A 293 -13.21 17.78 11.64
N ASN A 294 -13.31 16.90 10.64
CA ASN A 294 -14.53 16.23 10.20
C ASN A 294 -15.68 17.18 9.75
N GLN A 295 -15.36 18.40 9.32
CA GLN A 295 -16.40 19.35 8.91
C GLN A 295 -16.74 19.22 7.42
N PHE A 296 -15.74 18.99 6.56
CA PHE A 296 -15.92 19.03 5.13
C PHE A 296 -15.32 17.83 4.41
N LEU A 297 -16.03 17.37 3.38
CA LEU A 297 -15.53 16.43 2.39
C LEU A 297 -15.39 17.15 1.05
N TYR A 298 -14.22 17.03 0.43
CA TYR A 298 -13.95 17.56 -0.89
C TYR A 298 -13.95 16.42 -1.90
N VAL A 299 -14.58 16.64 -3.07
CA VAL A 299 -14.78 15.61 -4.10
C VAL A 299 -14.37 16.16 -5.47
N ALA A 300 -13.52 15.41 -6.17
CA ALA A 300 -13.17 15.67 -7.55
C ALA A 300 -14.12 14.91 -8.50
N SER A 301 -14.88 15.62 -9.29
CA SER A 301 -15.69 15.05 -10.36
C SER A 301 -14.87 14.96 -11.64
N GLN A 302 -14.40 13.77 -12.00
CA GLN A 302 -13.42 13.63 -13.07
C GLN A 302 -13.98 13.98 -14.45
N ILE A 303 -15.16 13.45 -14.80
CA ILE A 303 -15.81 13.76 -16.08
C ILE A 303 -16.55 15.09 -16.01
N GLY A 304 -17.18 15.39 -14.88
CA GLY A 304 -17.88 16.67 -14.70
C GLY A 304 -16.94 17.87 -14.66
N GLU A 305 -15.68 17.65 -14.27
CA GLU A 305 -14.63 18.67 -14.10
C GLU A 305 -14.99 19.76 -13.10
N TYR A 306 -15.59 19.31 -11.97
CA TYR A 306 -15.95 20.16 -10.85
C TYR A 306 -15.24 19.69 -9.57
N LEU A 307 -14.97 20.65 -8.70
CA LEU A 307 -14.56 20.46 -7.33
C LEU A 307 -15.76 20.78 -6.41
N PHE A 308 -16.12 19.84 -5.53
CA PHE A 308 -17.22 19.99 -4.58
C PHE A 308 -16.68 20.10 -3.17
N LYS A 309 -17.34 20.90 -2.34
CA LYS A 309 -17.21 20.98 -0.89
C LYS A 309 -18.55 20.59 -0.28
N ILE A 310 -18.57 19.53 0.52
CA ILE A 310 -19.75 18.96 1.16
C ILE A 310 -19.64 19.19 2.66
N ASP A 311 -20.66 19.79 3.28
CA ASP A 311 -20.78 19.88 4.73
C ASP A 311 -21.15 18.52 5.31
N LEU A 312 -20.34 17.96 6.19
CA LEU A 312 -20.54 16.63 6.75
C LEU A 312 -21.57 16.57 7.87
N SER A 313 -21.97 17.73 8.42
CA SER A 313 -23.04 17.81 9.43
C SER A 313 -24.44 17.64 8.83
N THR A 314 -24.64 18.17 7.62
CA THR A 314 -25.90 18.05 6.85
C THR A 314 -25.83 17.04 5.73
N PHE A 315 -24.62 16.68 5.29
CA PHE A 315 -24.31 15.90 4.11
C PHE A 315 -24.86 16.52 2.82
N GLU A 316 -24.78 17.84 2.72
CA GLU A 316 -25.22 18.63 1.56
C GLU A 316 -24.03 19.36 0.91
N ILE A 317 -24.16 19.70 -0.37
CA ILE A 317 -23.17 20.49 -1.10
C ILE A 317 -23.21 21.93 -0.59
N GLU A 318 -22.15 22.37 0.12
CA GLU A 318 -22.00 23.74 0.57
C GLU A 318 -21.51 24.65 -0.57
N ASN A 319 -20.55 24.18 -1.35
CA ASN A 319 -19.97 24.95 -2.45
C ASN A 319 -19.45 24.04 -3.55
N MET A 320 -19.37 24.53 -4.77
CA MET A 320 -18.74 23.86 -5.89
C MET A 320 -18.24 24.86 -6.92
N VAL A 321 -17.12 24.52 -7.57
CA VAL A 321 -16.52 25.33 -8.61
C VAL A 321 -16.09 24.46 -9.80
N PRO A 322 -16.13 24.98 -11.05
CA PRO A 322 -15.48 24.32 -12.15
C PRO A 322 -13.96 24.30 -11.91
N ILE A 323 -13.30 23.19 -12.28
CA ILE A 323 -11.85 23.01 -12.06
C ILE A 323 -10.99 24.00 -12.88
N GLY A 324 -11.56 24.58 -13.90
CA GLY A 324 -10.91 25.59 -14.75
C GLY A 324 -11.85 26.23 -15.76
N PRO A 325 -11.34 27.20 -16.54
CA PRO A 325 -12.14 27.91 -17.53
C PRO A 325 -12.65 26.98 -18.64
N GLY A 326 -13.82 27.30 -19.19
CA GLY A 326 -14.43 26.56 -20.29
C GLY A 326 -15.15 25.26 -19.90
N VAL A 327 -15.21 24.91 -18.62
CA VAL A 327 -15.96 23.74 -18.13
C VAL A 327 -17.48 24.02 -18.23
N PRO A 328 -18.25 23.18 -18.96
CA PRO A 328 -19.68 23.39 -19.11
C PRO A 328 -20.46 23.14 -17.80
N PRO A 329 -21.55 23.90 -17.55
CA PRO A 329 -22.32 23.77 -16.31
C PRO A 329 -23.23 22.52 -16.27
N ASN A 330 -23.33 21.77 -17.36
CA ASN A 330 -24.22 20.60 -17.49
C ASN A 330 -23.62 19.28 -16.98
N GLY A 331 -22.39 19.30 -16.43
CA GLY A 331 -21.73 18.10 -15.89
C GLY A 331 -21.13 17.15 -16.93
N ASN A 332 -21.03 17.56 -18.19
CA ASN A 332 -20.38 16.74 -19.24
C ASN A 332 -18.88 17.06 -19.39
N GLY A 333 -18.39 18.06 -18.66
CA GLY A 333 -16.99 18.49 -18.69
C GLY A 333 -16.53 19.05 -20.03
N SER A 334 -15.32 19.55 -20.08
CA SER A 334 -14.65 19.97 -21.31
C SER A 334 -13.69 18.89 -21.84
N GLY A 335 -13.37 17.90 -21.01
CA GLY A 335 -12.35 16.90 -21.24
C GLY A 335 -10.91 17.41 -21.10
N GLN A 336 -10.72 18.66 -20.68
CA GLN A 336 -9.39 19.30 -20.63
C GLN A 336 -8.66 19.05 -19.32
N TYR A 337 -9.38 18.90 -18.20
CA TYR A 337 -8.75 18.89 -16.88
C TYR A 337 -8.78 17.52 -16.22
N ARG A 338 -9.93 16.85 -16.21
CA ARG A 338 -10.15 15.54 -15.61
C ARG A 338 -9.52 15.41 -14.21
N PRO A 339 -10.02 16.16 -13.20
CA PRO A 339 -9.46 16.09 -11.86
C PRO A 339 -9.57 14.65 -11.31
N TYR A 340 -8.46 14.13 -10.78
CA TYR A 340 -8.36 12.72 -10.42
C TYR A 340 -8.36 12.51 -8.90
N GLN A 341 -7.43 13.13 -8.18
CA GLN A 341 -7.28 13.00 -6.74
C GLN A 341 -7.17 14.36 -6.08
N ILE A 342 -7.56 14.42 -4.80
CA ILE A 342 -7.42 15.58 -3.93
C ILE A 342 -6.56 15.20 -2.73
N ALA A 343 -5.64 16.08 -2.33
CA ALA A 343 -5.05 16.08 -1.00
C ALA A 343 -5.32 17.44 -0.33
N ILE A 344 -5.68 17.41 0.94
CA ILE A 344 -5.84 18.62 1.75
C ILE A 344 -4.59 18.84 2.59
N SER A 345 -4.17 20.11 2.71
CA SER A 345 -3.04 20.47 3.58
C SER A 345 -3.35 20.19 5.05
N PRO A 346 -2.34 19.83 5.89
CA PRO A 346 -2.57 19.51 7.29
C PRO A 346 -3.26 20.61 8.11
N ASP A 347 -3.09 21.86 7.70
CA ASP A 347 -3.75 23.04 8.30
C ASP A 347 -5.17 23.29 7.75
N ASN A 348 -5.67 22.44 6.87
CA ASN A 348 -6.94 22.56 6.15
C ASN A 348 -7.09 23.84 5.31
N SER A 349 -5.99 24.49 4.92
CA SER A 349 -6.06 25.77 4.19
C SER A 349 -6.07 25.60 2.67
N LYS A 350 -5.48 24.53 2.13
CA LYS A 350 -5.30 24.33 0.69
C LYS A 350 -5.68 22.93 0.23
N LEU A 351 -6.22 22.86 -0.98
CA LEU A 351 -6.47 21.62 -1.71
C LEU A 351 -5.49 21.53 -2.89
N PHE A 352 -4.85 20.38 -3.03
CA PHE A 352 -4.04 20.03 -4.18
C PHE A 352 -4.81 19.00 -4.99
N VAL A 353 -5.08 19.29 -6.25
CA VAL A 353 -5.91 18.48 -7.13
C VAL A 353 -5.10 18.07 -8.36
N SER A 354 -4.81 16.77 -8.51
CA SER A 354 -4.18 16.26 -9.72
C SER A 354 -5.18 16.28 -10.89
N CYS A 355 -4.71 16.72 -12.05
CA CYS A 355 -5.53 16.81 -13.27
C CYS A 355 -4.84 16.01 -14.37
N VAL A 356 -5.45 14.90 -14.79
CA VAL A 356 -4.84 13.96 -15.72
C VAL A 356 -4.96 14.38 -17.19
N GLY A 357 -5.68 15.46 -17.48
CA GLY A 357 -5.87 15.96 -18.83
C GLY A 357 -6.51 14.95 -19.79
N PRO A 358 -6.70 15.30 -21.07
CA PRO A 358 -7.09 14.35 -22.09
C PRO A 358 -5.88 13.51 -22.52
N SER A 359 -6.10 12.24 -22.78
CA SER A 359 -5.10 11.32 -23.33
C SER A 359 -4.51 11.89 -24.64
N GLY A 360 -3.17 11.98 -24.71
CA GLY A 360 -2.47 12.52 -25.87
C GLY A 360 -2.42 14.05 -25.96
N ASN A 361 -2.65 14.74 -24.85
CA ASN A 361 -2.61 16.19 -24.77
C ASN A 361 -1.17 16.74 -24.88
N THR A 362 -1.04 17.89 -25.55
CA THR A 362 0.21 18.66 -25.61
C THR A 362 0.34 19.69 -24.49
N ASN A 363 -0.68 19.89 -23.66
CA ASN A 363 -0.61 20.77 -22.51
C ASN A 363 0.06 20.04 -21.34
N PRO A 364 0.95 20.69 -20.59
CA PRO A 364 1.56 20.09 -19.43
C PRO A 364 0.50 19.75 -18.39
N ASP A 365 0.58 18.55 -17.84
CA ASP A 365 -0.30 18.13 -16.77
C ASP A 365 0.04 18.91 -15.49
N VAL A 366 -0.97 19.10 -14.69
CA VAL A 366 -0.87 20.03 -13.55
C VAL A 366 -1.49 19.45 -12.30
N VAL A 367 -0.95 19.87 -11.17
CA VAL A 367 -1.64 19.91 -9.89
C VAL A 367 -2.21 21.32 -9.73
N LYS A 368 -3.51 21.42 -9.57
CA LYS A 368 -4.18 22.70 -9.29
C LYS A 368 -4.33 22.90 -7.80
N VAL A 369 -4.01 24.10 -7.33
CA VAL A 369 -4.13 24.47 -5.92
C VAL A 369 -5.31 25.39 -5.74
N PHE A 370 -6.14 25.09 -4.74
CA PHE A 370 -7.31 25.88 -4.35
C PHE A 370 -7.25 26.22 -2.86
N ASP A 371 -7.86 27.31 -2.48
CA ASP A 371 -8.21 27.61 -1.10
C ASP A 371 -9.30 26.64 -0.64
N ALA A 372 -9.08 25.92 0.45
CA ALA A 372 -10.01 24.88 0.90
C ALA A 372 -11.33 25.43 1.47
N ASN A 373 -11.32 26.66 1.96
CA ASN A 373 -12.50 27.28 2.55
C ASN A 373 -13.44 27.83 1.47
N THR A 374 -12.89 28.57 0.52
CA THR A 374 -13.65 29.29 -0.51
C THR A 374 -13.75 28.59 -1.85
N LEU A 375 -12.91 27.56 -2.09
CA LEU A 375 -12.64 26.93 -3.37
C LEU A 375 -12.07 27.89 -4.43
N ALA A 376 -11.52 29.03 -4.02
CA ALA A 376 -10.86 29.96 -4.93
C ALA A 376 -9.58 29.33 -5.50
N PHE A 377 -9.42 29.43 -6.83
CA PHE A 377 -8.19 28.96 -7.48
C PHE A 377 -6.99 29.82 -7.05
N ILE A 378 -5.89 29.15 -6.71
CA ILE A 378 -4.63 29.81 -6.31
C ILE A 378 -3.63 29.77 -7.47
N GLN A 379 -3.22 28.56 -7.91
CA GLN A 379 -2.28 28.42 -9.04
C GLN A 379 -2.25 27.00 -9.62
N ASN A 380 -1.58 26.87 -10.76
CA ASN A 380 -1.18 25.58 -11.33
C ASN A 380 0.28 25.27 -10.98
N ILE A 381 0.57 24.00 -10.71
CA ILE A 381 1.93 23.47 -10.56
C ILE A 381 2.13 22.44 -11.65
N THR A 382 3.04 22.70 -12.60
CA THR A 382 3.37 21.76 -13.67
C THR A 382 4.10 20.56 -13.09
N VAL A 383 3.65 19.35 -13.44
CA VAL A 383 4.22 18.04 -13.01
C VAL A 383 4.47 17.14 -14.23
N GLY A 384 4.71 15.86 -14.03
CA GLY A 384 4.83 14.91 -15.12
C GLY A 384 3.50 14.54 -15.76
N ASP A 385 3.55 13.68 -16.80
CA ASP A 385 2.39 13.27 -17.58
C ASP A 385 1.50 12.30 -16.82
N ASN A 386 0.18 12.54 -16.85
CA ASN A 386 -0.88 11.77 -16.22
C ASN A 386 -0.70 11.64 -14.68
N PRO A 387 -0.78 12.75 -13.92
CA PRO A 387 -0.64 12.74 -12.47
C PRO A 387 -1.88 12.10 -11.83
N LEU A 388 -1.68 10.96 -11.16
CA LEU A 388 -2.74 10.19 -10.50
C LEU A 388 -2.85 10.55 -9.01
N LEU A 389 -2.51 9.59 -8.12
CA LEU A 389 -2.59 9.81 -6.69
C LEU A 389 -1.52 10.80 -6.22
N LEU A 390 -1.91 11.64 -5.31
CA LEU A 390 -1.01 12.56 -4.62
C LEU A 390 -1.29 12.56 -3.12
N LYS A 391 -0.24 12.73 -2.32
CA LYS A 391 -0.37 12.71 -0.86
C LYS A 391 0.67 13.61 -0.20
N PHE A 392 0.30 14.22 0.91
CA PHE A 392 1.22 14.96 1.78
C PHE A 392 2.17 14.02 2.52
N SER A 393 3.44 14.41 2.64
CA SER A 393 4.36 13.79 3.58
C SER A 393 3.86 13.95 5.02
N ARG A 394 4.33 13.10 5.94
CA ARG A 394 3.86 13.08 7.34
C ARG A 394 4.10 14.42 8.06
N ASP A 395 5.18 15.12 7.71
CA ASP A 395 5.51 16.44 8.24
C ASP A 395 4.77 17.60 7.56
N GLY A 396 3.98 17.30 6.51
CA GLY A 396 3.25 18.29 5.72
C GLY A 396 4.08 19.17 4.79
N ASN A 397 5.41 18.98 4.73
CA ASN A 397 6.31 19.86 3.95
C ASN A 397 6.25 19.59 2.45
N TYR A 398 5.90 18.40 2.04
CA TYR A 398 5.91 17.97 0.64
C TYR A 398 4.58 17.37 0.22
N VAL A 399 4.29 17.49 -1.08
CA VAL A 399 3.25 16.71 -1.77
C VAL A 399 3.92 15.86 -2.83
N PHE A 400 3.79 14.55 -2.74
CA PHE A 400 4.29 13.61 -3.74
C PHE A 400 3.17 13.34 -4.74
N VAL A 401 3.51 13.34 -6.02
CA VAL A 401 2.57 13.17 -7.14
C VAL A 401 3.08 12.06 -8.05
N CYS A 402 2.31 11.00 -8.20
CA CYS A 402 2.62 9.88 -9.10
C CYS A 402 2.24 10.26 -10.54
N ASN A 403 3.22 10.43 -11.42
CA ASN A 403 3.02 10.76 -12.82
C ASN A 403 3.11 9.48 -13.66
N ARG A 404 1.95 8.90 -13.95
CA ARG A 404 1.81 7.55 -14.49
C ARG A 404 2.51 7.34 -15.82
N ASN A 405 2.27 8.23 -16.80
CA ASN A 405 2.77 8.05 -18.15
C ASN A 405 4.24 8.43 -18.31
N SER A 406 4.73 9.38 -17.51
CA SER A 406 6.15 9.74 -17.52
C SER A 406 7.04 8.85 -16.65
N ASN A 407 6.46 7.90 -15.90
CA ASN A 407 7.19 7.02 -14.97
C ASN A 407 8.01 7.79 -13.92
N THR A 408 7.48 8.92 -13.46
CA THR A 408 8.16 9.81 -12.50
C THR A 408 7.29 10.08 -11.27
N VAL A 409 7.94 10.57 -10.21
CA VAL A 409 7.25 11.15 -9.06
C VAL A 409 7.70 12.59 -8.89
N SER A 410 6.78 13.53 -8.97
CA SER A 410 7.06 14.95 -8.67
C SER A 410 6.92 15.20 -7.18
N ILE A 411 7.86 15.94 -6.60
CA ILE A 411 7.86 16.36 -5.19
C ILE A 411 7.66 17.88 -5.14
N ILE A 412 6.53 18.29 -4.62
CA ILE A 412 6.12 19.68 -4.51
C ILE A 412 6.41 20.17 -3.09
N ASN A 413 7.03 21.36 -2.95
CA ASN A 413 7.05 22.06 -1.68
C ASN A 413 5.65 22.62 -1.40
N SER A 414 5.04 22.21 -0.29
CA SER A 414 3.64 22.51 0.03
C SER A 414 3.38 23.99 0.33
N THR A 415 4.40 24.72 0.81
CA THR A 415 4.33 26.15 1.13
C THR A 415 4.73 26.99 -0.07
N GLY A 416 5.83 26.63 -0.74
CA GLY A 416 6.34 27.36 -1.92
C GLY A 416 5.54 27.09 -3.19
N LEU A 417 4.68 26.09 -3.21
CA LEU A 417 3.81 25.70 -4.33
C LEU A 417 4.59 25.50 -5.64
N ASN A 418 5.74 24.84 -5.57
CA ASN A 418 6.59 24.55 -6.72
C ASN A 418 7.22 23.15 -6.61
N VAL A 419 7.48 22.52 -7.73
CA VAL A 419 8.23 21.26 -7.78
C VAL A 419 9.68 21.55 -7.39
N ILE A 420 10.17 20.86 -6.37
CA ILE A 420 11.56 20.96 -5.89
C ILE A 420 12.42 19.80 -6.40
N LYS A 421 11.80 18.66 -6.75
CA LYS A 421 12.49 17.48 -7.26
C LYS A 421 11.52 16.64 -8.08
N THR A 422 12.02 16.04 -9.14
CA THR A 422 11.38 14.96 -9.86
C THR A 422 12.25 13.71 -9.71
N ILE A 423 11.64 12.61 -9.29
CA ILE A 423 12.28 11.31 -9.22
C ILE A 423 12.03 10.61 -10.55
N ASP A 424 13.08 10.49 -11.35
CA ASP A 424 13.03 9.77 -12.62
C ASP A 424 13.07 8.26 -12.39
N SER A 425 12.43 7.51 -13.30
CA SER A 425 12.37 6.05 -13.22
C SER A 425 11.87 5.53 -11.87
N ALA A 426 10.89 6.23 -11.30
CA ALA A 426 10.27 5.88 -10.01
C ALA A 426 9.51 4.54 -10.03
N GLY A 427 9.53 3.84 -11.13
CA GLY A 427 8.83 2.61 -11.46
C GLY A 427 7.99 2.79 -12.72
N ILE A 428 7.54 1.68 -13.31
CA ILE A 428 6.68 1.74 -14.50
C ILE A 428 5.24 2.02 -14.09
N GLN A 429 4.68 3.12 -14.56
CA GLN A 429 3.31 3.57 -14.29
C GLN A 429 3.05 3.74 -12.78
N PRO A 430 3.76 4.64 -12.07
CA PRO A 430 3.48 4.95 -10.67
C PRO A 430 2.04 5.45 -10.52
N HIS A 431 1.28 4.85 -9.60
CA HIS A 431 -0.14 5.12 -9.38
C HIS A 431 -0.40 5.70 -7.99
N GLY A 432 0.00 4.97 -6.96
CA GLY A 432 -0.27 5.31 -5.56
C GLY A 432 0.98 5.67 -4.77
N VAL A 433 0.81 6.51 -3.76
CA VAL A 433 1.87 6.90 -2.82
C VAL A 433 1.33 6.99 -1.40
N ASP A 434 2.09 6.45 -0.44
CA ASP A 434 1.89 6.69 0.99
C ASP A 434 3.23 6.69 1.74
N PHE A 435 3.22 7.12 3.01
CA PHE A 435 4.43 7.33 3.80
C PHE A 435 4.43 6.43 5.03
N THR A 436 5.61 5.87 5.37
CA THR A 436 5.78 5.13 6.61
C THR A 436 5.50 6.03 7.83
N ALA A 437 5.00 5.43 8.92
CA ALA A 437 4.61 6.18 10.12
C ALA A 437 5.77 6.96 10.75
N ASP A 438 6.99 6.43 10.62
CA ASP A 438 8.23 7.07 11.08
C ASP A 438 8.75 8.16 10.12
N GLY A 439 8.07 8.35 8.98
CA GLY A 439 8.46 9.32 7.96
C GLY A 439 9.77 9.00 7.22
N GLN A 440 10.31 7.77 7.34
CA GLN A 440 11.58 7.42 6.71
C GLN A 440 11.46 7.14 5.21
N TYR A 441 10.34 6.59 4.78
CA TYR A 441 10.12 6.21 3.38
C TYR A 441 8.76 6.69 2.85
N ALA A 442 8.75 7.09 1.57
CA ALA A 442 7.56 7.06 0.74
C ALA A 442 7.55 5.73 -0.04
N VAL A 443 6.39 5.07 -0.07
CA VAL A 443 6.16 3.82 -0.82
C VAL A 443 5.30 4.15 -2.03
N ILE A 444 5.76 3.75 -3.21
CA ILE A 444 5.11 4.02 -4.49
C ILE A 444 4.58 2.70 -5.06
N ALA A 445 3.30 2.62 -5.33
CA ALA A 445 2.68 1.50 -6.05
C ALA A 445 2.77 1.75 -7.57
N CYS A 446 3.27 0.78 -8.33
CA CYS A 446 3.49 0.91 -9.78
C CYS A 446 2.73 -0.19 -10.52
N GLU A 447 1.85 0.18 -11.46
CA GLU A 447 0.96 -0.75 -12.17
C GLU A 447 1.69 -1.79 -13.01
N THR A 448 2.76 -1.38 -13.70
CA THR A 448 3.61 -2.22 -14.56
C THR A 448 2.81 -2.94 -15.67
N LEU A 449 1.74 -2.31 -16.19
CA LEU A 449 0.92 -2.87 -17.26
C LEU A 449 1.63 -2.89 -18.62
N ILE A 450 2.61 -2.02 -18.81
CA ILE A 450 3.45 -1.92 -20.00
C ILE A 450 4.91 -2.04 -19.58
N GLY A 451 5.69 -2.82 -20.32
CA GLY A 451 7.11 -3.02 -19.98
C GLY A 451 7.34 -4.04 -18.86
N PHE A 452 8.55 -4.03 -18.32
CA PHE A 452 9.01 -4.97 -17.30
C PHE A 452 9.94 -4.22 -16.33
N ASP A 453 9.68 -4.32 -15.05
CA ASP A 453 10.47 -3.64 -13.99
C ASP A 453 10.77 -4.53 -12.78
N GLY A 454 10.64 -5.82 -12.91
CA GLY A 454 10.85 -6.78 -11.82
C GLY A 454 11.70 -7.97 -12.23
N HIS A 455 11.70 -9.01 -11.42
CA HIS A 455 12.41 -10.26 -11.63
C HIS A 455 11.50 -11.34 -12.26
N HIS A 456 10.19 -11.24 -12.02
CA HIS A 456 9.22 -12.13 -12.65
C HIS A 456 8.98 -11.69 -14.09
N PRO A 457 9.02 -12.60 -15.06
CA PRO A 457 8.68 -12.26 -16.43
C PRO A 457 7.19 -11.99 -16.58
N THR A 458 6.85 -11.16 -17.53
CA THR A 458 5.48 -11.05 -18.01
C THR A 458 5.15 -12.21 -18.94
N ILE A 459 4.19 -13.06 -18.57
CA ILE A 459 3.77 -14.22 -19.37
C ILE A 459 2.24 -14.19 -19.50
N GLY A 460 1.74 -13.95 -20.71
CA GLY A 460 0.29 -13.86 -20.94
C GLY A 460 -0.36 -12.77 -20.09
N SER A 461 -1.32 -13.17 -19.27
CA SER A 461 -2.00 -12.29 -18.29
C SER A 461 -1.23 -12.09 -16.98
N PHE A 462 -0.17 -12.86 -16.75
CA PHE A 462 0.68 -12.75 -15.57
C PHE A 462 1.62 -11.55 -15.70
N ARG A 463 1.33 -10.48 -15.00
CA ARG A 463 2.09 -9.22 -15.04
C ARG A 463 2.30 -8.73 -13.61
N PRO A 464 3.40 -9.13 -12.96
CA PRO A 464 3.70 -8.65 -11.62
C PRO A 464 3.84 -7.15 -11.62
N GLY A 465 3.20 -6.53 -10.63
CA GLY A 465 3.42 -5.13 -10.32
C GLY A 465 4.53 -4.98 -9.30
N VAL A 466 5.00 -3.75 -9.12
CA VAL A 466 6.15 -3.44 -8.26
C VAL A 466 5.79 -2.28 -7.34
N SER A 467 6.22 -2.33 -6.08
CA SER A 467 6.35 -1.09 -5.32
C SER A 467 7.81 -0.68 -5.17
N ARG A 468 8.01 0.63 -5.11
CA ARG A 468 9.33 1.29 -4.98
C ARG A 468 9.35 2.12 -3.71
N LEU A 469 10.52 2.33 -3.16
CA LEU A 469 10.72 3.15 -1.97
C LEU A 469 11.55 4.37 -2.30
N ILE A 470 11.14 5.54 -1.76
CA ILE A 470 11.92 6.77 -1.79
C ILE A 470 12.30 7.07 -0.34
N ARG A 471 13.59 7.20 -0.05
CA ARG A 471 14.08 7.59 1.26
C ARG A 471 13.84 9.08 1.46
N MET A 472 13.15 9.43 2.55
CA MET A 472 12.71 10.81 2.79
C MET A 472 13.83 11.77 3.20
N SER A 473 14.89 11.28 3.85
CA SER A 473 15.98 12.14 4.34
C SER A 473 16.76 12.88 3.25
N ASP A 474 16.81 12.33 2.03
CA ASP A 474 17.53 12.88 0.86
C ASP A 474 16.72 12.82 -0.43
N LEU A 475 15.47 12.36 -0.34
CA LEU A 475 14.56 12.17 -1.46
C LEU A 475 15.18 11.30 -2.57
N THR A 476 15.81 10.17 -2.19
CA THR A 476 16.50 9.27 -3.11
C THR A 476 15.70 7.99 -3.32
N LEU A 477 15.52 7.61 -4.59
CA LEU A 477 14.91 6.32 -4.96
C LEU A 477 15.82 5.17 -4.50
N MET A 478 15.25 4.24 -3.76
CA MET A 478 15.96 3.04 -3.30
C MET A 478 16.05 2.00 -4.43
N PRO A 479 17.12 1.17 -4.44
CA PRO A 479 17.31 0.18 -5.50
C PRO A 479 16.28 -0.96 -5.44
N GLU A 480 15.72 -1.24 -4.28
CA GLU A 480 14.80 -2.36 -4.06
C GLU A 480 13.51 -2.23 -4.86
N LYS A 481 13.07 -3.35 -5.40
CA LYS A 481 11.82 -3.53 -6.12
C LYS A 481 11.03 -4.61 -5.42
N LEU A 482 9.87 -4.25 -4.88
CA LEU A 482 9.02 -5.18 -4.15
C LEU A 482 7.95 -5.69 -5.10
N GLU A 483 8.21 -6.87 -5.68
CA GLU A 483 7.27 -7.49 -6.62
C GLU A 483 6.07 -8.09 -5.90
N MET A 484 4.90 -7.89 -6.48
CA MET A 484 3.62 -8.37 -5.97
C MET A 484 2.70 -8.79 -7.11
N ALA A 485 1.42 -8.95 -6.86
CA ALA A 485 0.44 -9.31 -7.86
C ALA A 485 0.19 -8.18 -8.90
N SER A 486 -0.68 -8.42 -9.85
CA SER A 486 -0.84 -7.53 -11.02
C SER A 486 -1.59 -6.24 -10.70
N PHE A 487 -1.10 -5.13 -11.24
CA PHE A 487 -1.69 -3.81 -11.17
C PHE A 487 -1.81 -3.25 -9.75
N PRO A 488 -0.70 -2.99 -9.04
CA PRO A 488 -0.73 -2.19 -7.82
C PRO A 488 -1.27 -0.78 -8.07
N ALA A 489 -2.25 -0.34 -7.23
CA ALA A 489 -2.93 0.95 -7.40
C ALA A 489 -3.09 1.72 -6.09
N GLY A 490 -4.19 1.49 -5.36
CA GLY A 490 -4.44 2.13 -4.07
C GLY A 490 -3.48 1.64 -2.99
N ILE A 491 -3.07 2.53 -2.10
CA ILE A 491 -2.10 2.23 -1.05
C ILE A 491 -2.47 2.93 0.26
N VAL A 492 -2.30 2.23 1.37
CA VAL A 492 -2.36 2.79 2.73
C VAL A 492 -1.32 2.16 3.63
N ILE A 493 -0.64 2.97 4.43
CA ILE A 493 0.34 2.53 5.43
C ILE A 493 -0.17 2.86 6.83
N LEU A 494 -0.17 1.87 7.74
CA LEU A 494 -0.62 2.02 9.11
C LEU A 494 0.53 2.46 10.04
N PRO A 495 0.22 3.18 11.15
CA PRO A 495 -1.04 3.88 11.38
C PRO A 495 -1.24 5.04 10.40
N TYR A 496 -2.49 5.35 10.10
CA TYR A 496 -2.90 6.31 9.08
C TYR A 496 -2.91 7.76 9.61
N TYR A 497 -1.95 8.28 10.27
CA TYR A 497 -1.98 9.68 10.75
C TYR A 497 -1.06 10.60 9.99
#